data_9e4562f826e3fdefefb81fc97c4b2173
#
_entry.id   9e4562f826e3fdefefb81fc97c4b2173
#
_cell.length_a   1.000
_cell.length_b   1.000
_cell.length_c   1.000
_cell.angle_alpha   90.00
_cell.angle_beta   90.00
_cell.angle_gamma   90.00
#
_symmetry.space_group_name_H-M   'P 1'
#
loop_
_entity.id
_entity.type
_entity.pdbx_description
1 polymer ?
#
loop_
_entity_poly.entity_id
_entity_poly.type
_entity_poly.pdbx_seq_one_letter_code
_entity_poly.pdbx_strand_id
1 'polypeptide(L)'
;MTKKTEGKARKDGAMQALTLDRTQTLSEDTILAPEFELLAVHEHPGRIVVAISDDKLGTAEDGHGEELMQIFLRGLLDRATLPDEVVFYHRGVLLLEKGHPSETVIAHLCTLDIEMKACEESLAFYKKEPAAFKIQPVPMSEITRDLLKADRVIHP
;
A
#
# COMPACT_ATOMS: atom_id res chain seq x y z
N MET A 1 85.28 -15.60 24.59
CA MET A 1 84.72 -14.27 24.87
C MET A 1 83.63 -14.05 23.84
N THR A 2 82.47 -14.20 24.29
CA THR A 2 81.35 -13.34 24.59
C THR A 2 80.36 -13.28 23.43
N LYS A 3 79.24 -13.96 23.67
CA LYS A 3 77.94 -13.40 23.97
C LYS A 3 77.47 -12.25 23.07
N LYS A 4 76.52 -12.54 22.26
CA LYS A 4 75.23 -11.81 22.32
C LYS A 4 74.48 -12.06 21.03
N THR A 5 73.45 -12.81 21.05
CA THR A 5 72.25 -12.57 20.25
C THR A 5 71.14 -13.54 20.68
N GLU A 6 70.53 -13.24 21.75
CA GLU A 6 69.19 -13.77 22.06
C GLU A 6 68.36 -12.55 22.43
N GLY A 7 67.33 -12.29 21.67
CA GLY A 7 66.36 -11.30 22.12
C GLY A 7 65.57 -10.54 21.08
N LYS A 8 65.43 -11.03 19.82
CA LYS A 8 64.64 -10.25 18.84
C LYS A 8 63.55 -11.03 18.12
N ALA A 9 63.37 -12.27 18.47
CA ALA A 9 62.38 -13.12 17.75
C ALA A 9 61.03 -13.32 18.45
N ARG A 10 60.79 -12.72 19.66
CA ARG A 10 59.57 -12.96 20.41
C ARG A 10 58.57 -11.82 20.44
N LYS A 11 58.86 -10.68 19.81
CA LYS A 11 57.93 -9.55 19.83
C LYS A 11 57.06 -9.46 18.57
N ASP A 12 57.49 -10.05 17.45
CA ASP A 12 56.73 -9.93 16.21
C ASP A 12 55.64 -10.97 16.03
N GLY A 13 55.77 -12.11 16.74
CA GLY A 13 54.72 -13.17 16.69
C GLY A 13 53.47 -12.86 17.53
N ALA A 14 53.64 -12.08 18.59
CA ALA A 14 52.49 -11.76 19.47
C ALA A 14 51.64 -10.61 18.91
N MET A 15 52.22 -9.74 18.09
CA MET A 15 51.49 -8.63 17.47
C MET A 15 50.69 -9.03 16.25
N GLN A 16 51.14 -10.08 15.54
CA GLN A 16 50.38 -10.59 14.39
C GLN A 16 49.18 -11.44 14.80
N ALA A 17 49.26 -12.15 15.90
CA ALA A 17 48.13 -12.95 16.41
C ALA A 17 46.99 -12.08 16.93
N LEU A 18 47.27 -10.91 17.47
CA LEU A 18 46.26 -9.97 17.98
C LEU A 18 45.55 -9.19 16.85
N THR A 19 46.19 -9.06 15.69
CA THR A 19 45.58 -8.34 14.55
C THR A 19 44.65 -9.23 13.72
N LEU A 20 44.88 -10.52 13.70
CA LEU A 20 44.02 -11.47 12.98
C LEU A 20 42.72 -11.82 13.75
N ASP A 21 42.79 -11.78 15.09
CA ASP A 21 41.63 -12.12 15.91
C ASP A 21 40.62 -10.97 16.01
N ARG A 22 41.03 -9.75 15.71
CA ARG A 22 40.14 -8.57 15.72
C ARG A 22 39.34 -8.36 14.44
N THR A 23 39.77 -8.95 13.34
CA THR A 23 39.10 -8.84 12.06
C THR A 23 38.11 -9.97 11.77
N GLN A 24 38.12 -11.02 12.59
CA GLN A 24 37.18 -12.13 12.43
C GLN A 24 35.92 -12.02 13.31
N THR A 25 35.82 -11.08 14.22
CA THR A 25 34.67 -10.95 15.12
C THR A 25 33.66 -9.91 14.73
N LEU A 26 33.86 -9.22 13.60
CA LEU A 26 32.88 -8.28 13.04
C LEU A 26 32.65 -8.63 11.57
N SER A 27 32.02 -9.75 11.31
CA SER A 27 31.33 -9.92 10.05
C SER A 27 30.05 -9.08 10.15
N GLU A 28 30.05 -7.95 9.51
CA GLU A 28 28.89 -7.05 9.36
C GLU A 28 27.68 -7.80 8.79
N ASP A 29 27.89 -8.91 8.13
CA ASP A 29 26.86 -9.76 7.55
C ASP A 29 25.96 -10.47 8.58
N THR A 30 26.40 -10.64 9.81
CA THR A 30 25.61 -11.33 10.84
C THR A 30 24.65 -10.39 11.59
N ILE A 31 24.91 -9.07 11.56
CA ILE A 31 24.09 -8.07 12.24
C ILE A 31 23.05 -7.47 11.30
N LEU A 32 23.34 -7.36 10.02
CA LEU A 32 22.43 -6.76 9.03
C LEU A 32 21.35 -7.72 8.52
N ALA A 33 21.62 -9.03 8.51
CA ALA A 33 20.65 -10.00 8.01
C ALA A 33 19.31 -10.02 8.78
N PRO A 34 19.29 -10.02 10.12
CA PRO A 34 18.03 -10.02 10.86
C PRO A 34 17.30 -8.66 10.79
N GLU A 35 18.03 -7.54 10.69
CA GLU A 35 17.39 -6.23 10.54
C GLU A 35 16.80 -6.01 9.15
N PHE A 36 17.46 -6.49 8.12
CA PHE A 36 16.95 -6.41 6.75
C PHE A 36 15.74 -7.31 6.54
N GLU A 37 15.75 -8.50 7.12
CA GLU A 37 14.61 -9.43 7.09
C GLU A 37 13.41 -8.89 7.90
N LEU A 38 13.67 -8.21 9.01
CA LEU A 38 12.62 -7.57 9.82
C LEU A 38 12.01 -6.35 9.11
N LEU A 39 12.80 -5.57 8.36
CA LEU A 39 12.32 -4.45 7.56
C LEU A 39 11.53 -4.93 6.34
N ALA A 40 11.94 -6.02 5.71
CA ALA A 40 11.22 -6.62 4.59
C ALA A 40 9.84 -7.18 4.98
N VAL A 41 9.69 -7.65 6.22
CA VAL A 41 8.40 -8.15 6.75
C VAL A 41 7.39 -7.02 6.99
N HIS A 42 7.84 -5.76 7.07
CA HIS A 42 6.96 -4.60 7.28
C HIS A 42 6.52 -3.91 5.97
N GLU A 43 6.97 -4.38 4.80
CA GLU A 43 6.71 -3.74 3.51
C GLU A 43 5.52 -4.30 2.71
N HIS A 44 4.69 -5.16 3.30
CA HIS A 44 3.38 -5.42 2.72
C HIS A 44 2.35 -4.61 3.52
N PRO A 45 1.93 -3.45 3.03
CA PRO A 45 0.70 -2.87 3.53
C PRO A 45 -0.36 -3.94 3.31
N GLY A 46 -1.00 -4.42 4.39
CA GLY A 46 -2.07 -5.38 4.28
C GLY A 46 -3.13 -4.89 3.32
N ARG A 47 -4.08 -5.72 2.94
CA ARG A 47 -5.14 -5.41 1.96
C ARG A 47 -5.86 -4.10 2.32
N ILE A 48 -5.78 -3.13 1.43
CA ILE A 48 -6.41 -1.81 1.58
C ILE A 48 -7.66 -1.76 0.71
N VAL A 49 -8.80 -1.54 1.33
CA VAL A 49 -10.08 -1.36 0.63
C VAL A 49 -10.56 0.08 0.81
N VAL A 50 -10.92 0.74 -0.28
CA VAL A 50 -11.58 2.06 -0.26
C VAL A 50 -13.07 1.86 -0.47
N ALA A 51 -13.87 2.28 0.53
CA ALA A 51 -15.32 2.10 0.55
C ALA A 51 -16.03 3.44 0.31
N ILE A 52 -16.58 3.66 -0.87
CA ILE A 52 -17.23 4.90 -1.30
C ILE A 52 -18.74 4.75 -1.22
N SER A 53 -19.35 5.37 -0.21
CA SER A 53 -20.78 5.27 0.05
C SER A 53 -21.59 6.47 -0.46
N ASP A 54 -20.95 7.59 -0.78
CA ASP A 54 -21.61 8.80 -1.24
C ASP A 54 -20.93 9.38 -2.49
N ASP A 55 -21.63 10.23 -3.20
CA ASP A 55 -21.14 10.95 -4.37
C ASP A 55 -20.40 12.25 -4.01
N LYS A 56 -20.41 12.64 -2.73
CA LYS A 56 -19.74 13.82 -2.18
C LYS A 56 -19.13 13.54 -0.80
N LEU A 57 -18.19 14.37 -0.38
CA LEU A 57 -17.63 14.37 0.97
C LEU A 57 -18.37 15.37 1.86
N GLY A 58 -18.82 14.90 3.02
CA GLY A 58 -19.60 15.72 3.95
C GLY A 58 -21.06 15.90 3.52
N THR A 59 -21.77 16.76 4.26
CA THR A 59 -23.24 16.92 4.14
C THR A 59 -23.66 18.28 3.60
N ALA A 60 -22.72 19.19 3.35
CA ALA A 60 -23.03 20.51 2.80
C ALA A 60 -23.52 20.43 1.35
N GLU A 61 -24.40 21.35 0.99
CA GLU A 61 -25.01 21.42 -0.36
C GLU A 61 -24.47 22.61 -1.17
N ASP A 62 -23.21 22.97 -0.94
CA ASP A 62 -22.52 24.11 -1.55
C ASP A 62 -21.64 23.74 -2.74
N GLY A 63 -21.63 22.46 -3.15
CA GLY A 63 -20.79 21.95 -4.22
C GLY A 63 -19.35 21.60 -3.80
N HIS A 64 -18.93 22.00 -2.59
CA HIS A 64 -17.58 21.74 -2.13
C HIS A 64 -17.33 20.25 -1.86
N GLY A 65 -18.35 19.52 -1.39
CA GLY A 65 -18.26 18.08 -1.15
C GLY A 65 -18.00 17.28 -2.43
N GLU A 66 -18.63 17.66 -3.54
CA GLU A 66 -18.42 17.08 -4.85
C GLU A 66 -17.00 17.35 -5.37
N GLU A 67 -16.50 18.58 -5.17
CA GLU A 67 -15.12 18.93 -5.54
C GLU A 67 -14.09 18.12 -4.74
N LEU A 68 -14.29 18.01 -3.42
CA LEU A 68 -13.42 17.21 -2.55
C LEU A 68 -13.43 15.73 -2.95
N MET A 69 -14.58 15.17 -3.33
CA MET A 69 -14.66 13.79 -3.83
C MET A 69 -13.81 13.61 -5.10
N GLN A 70 -13.84 14.59 -6.02
CA GLN A 70 -12.99 14.56 -7.22
C GLN A 70 -11.49 14.61 -6.88
N ILE A 71 -11.11 15.43 -5.90
CA ILE A 71 -9.73 15.52 -5.41
C ILE A 71 -9.31 14.19 -4.76
N PHE A 72 -10.17 13.61 -3.93
CA PHE A 72 -9.94 12.31 -3.30
C PHE A 72 -9.70 11.21 -4.33
N LEU A 73 -10.60 11.07 -5.32
CA LEU A 73 -10.46 10.07 -6.38
C LEU A 73 -9.16 10.24 -7.17
N ARG A 74 -8.74 11.47 -7.45
CA ARG A 74 -7.45 11.74 -8.09
C ARG A 74 -6.27 11.33 -7.21
N GLY A 75 -6.39 11.51 -5.89
CA GLY A 75 -5.39 11.08 -4.92
C GLY A 75 -5.16 9.56 -4.93
N LEU A 76 -6.18 8.76 -5.28
CA LEU A 76 -6.04 7.31 -5.41
C LEU A 76 -5.18 6.89 -6.61
N LEU A 77 -4.85 7.80 -7.53
CA LEU A 77 -3.94 7.52 -8.65
C LEU A 77 -2.46 7.54 -8.26
N ASP A 78 -2.13 7.89 -7.02
CA ASP A 78 -0.75 7.85 -6.53
C ASP A 78 -0.26 6.41 -6.45
N ARG A 79 0.66 6.07 -7.34
CA ARG A 79 1.19 4.72 -7.49
C ARG A 79 2.01 4.22 -6.29
N ALA A 80 2.42 5.10 -5.40
CA ALA A 80 3.17 4.71 -4.20
C ALA A 80 2.28 3.97 -3.17
N THR A 81 0.96 4.17 -3.21
CA THR A 81 0.01 3.65 -2.22
C THR A 81 -1.34 3.31 -2.85
N LEU A 82 -1.34 2.51 -3.93
CA LEU A 82 -2.59 2.06 -4.54
C LEU A 82 -3.38 1.19 -3.56
N PRO A 83 -4.72 1.35 -3.49
CA PRO A 83 -5.58 0.39 -2.82
C PRO A 83 -5.65 -0.91 -3.62
N ASP A 84 -5.91 -2.03 -2.94
CA ASP A 84 -6.16 -3.31 -3.60
C ASP A 84 -7.56 -3.36 -4.20
N GLU A 85 -8.50 -2.67 -3.58
CA GLU A 85 -9.91 -2.69 -3.99
C GLU A 85 -10.59 -1.35 -3.73
N VAL A 86 -11.48 -0.96 -4.64
CA VAL A 86 -12.40 0.18 -4.47
C VAL A 86 -13.84 -0.32 -4.67
N VAL A 87 -14.67 -0.13 -3.65
CA VAL A 87 -16.08 -0.52 -3.66
C VAL A 87 -16.99 0.69 -3.64
N PHE A 88 -18.02 0.68 -4.50
CA PHE A 88 -19.03 1.72 -4.58
C PHE A 88 -20.38 1.17 -4.13
N TYR A 89 -21.02 1.79 -3.18
CA TYR A 89 -22.36 1.42 -2.73
C TYR A 89 -23.17 2.66 -2.35
N HIS A 90 -24.47 2.48 -2.10
CA HIS A 90 -25.40 3.58 -1.86
C HIS A 90 -25.24 4.67 -2.93
N ARG A 91 -25.15 5.94 -2.57
CA ARG A 91 -24.98 7.06 -3.51
C ARG A 91 -23.63 7.05 -4.25
N GLY A 92 -22.61 6.36 -3.70
CA GLY A 92 -21.33 6.23 -4.36
C GLY A 92 -21.40 5.65 -5.78
N VAL A 93 -22.44 4.86 -6.10
CA VAL A 93 -22.66 4.34 -7.46
C VAL A 93 -23.01 5.44 -8.47
N LEU A 94 -23.44 6.64 -8.03
CA LEU A 94 -23.73 7.78 -8.92
C LEU A 94 -22.47 8.32 -9.58
N LEU A 95 -21.30 8.16 -8.93
CA LEU A 95 -19.99 8.52 -9.49
C LEU A 95 -19.66 7.73 -10.77
N LEU A 96 -20.29 6.57 -10.96
CA LEU A 96 -20.05 5.64 -12.07
C LEU A 96 -20.89 5.98 -13.31
N GLU A 97 -21.73 7.00 -13.26
CA GLU A 97 -22.61 7.36 -14.35
C GLU A 97 -21.82 7.96 -15.52
N LYS A 98 -22.23 7.58 -16.73
CA LYS A 98 -21.66 8.15 -17.95
C LYS A 98 -21.90 9.66 -18.02
N GLY A 99 -20.85 10.43 -18.29
CA GLY A 99 -20.89 11.89 -18.32
C GLY A 99 -20.71 12.54 -16.94
N HIS A 100 -20.57 11.75 -15.86
CA HIS A 100 -20.23 12.29 -14.54
C HIS A 100 -18.80 12.87 -14.51
N PRO A 101 -18.54 13.99 -13.78
CA PRO A 101 -17.20 14.59 -13.71
C PRO A 101 -16.08 13.61 -13.27
N SER A 102 -16.42 12.55 -12.52
CA SER A 102 -15.47 11.50 -12.11
C SER A 102 -15.17 10.46 -13.19
N GLU A 103 -15.88 10.44 -14.33
CA GLU A 103 -15.74 9.41 -15.36
C GLU A 103 -14.29 9.21 -15.79
N THR A 104 -13.56 10.28 -16.06
CA THR A 104 -12.17 10.21 -16.51
C THR A 104 -11.23 9.61 -15.46
N VAL A 105 -11.38 10.00 -14.19
CA VAL A 105 -10.53 9.50 -13.11
C VAL A 105 -10.84 8.03 -12.80
N ILE A 106 -12.11 7.65 -12.82
CA ILE A 106 -12.54 6.25 -12.62
C ILE A 106 -12.06 5.36 -13.77
N ALA A 107 -12.18 5.84 -15.02
CA ALA A 107 -11.63 5.11 -16.18
C ALA A 107 -10.11 4.88 -16.00
N HIS A 108 -9.38 5.85 -15.49
CA HIS A 108 -7.95 5.70 -15.23
C HIS A 108 -7.69 4.70 -14.10
N LEU A 109 -8.42 4.75 -12.98
CA LEU A 109 -8.33 3.76 -11.90
C LEU A 109 -8.55 2.33 -12.42
N CYS A 110 -9.51 2.13 -13.33
CA CYS A 110 -9.78 0.83 -13.96
C CYS A 110 -8.63 0.32 -14.87
N THR A 111 -7.65 1.15 -15.21
CA THR A 111 -6.44 0.72 -15.95
C THR A 111 -5.33 0.25 -15.03
N LEU A 112 -5.45 0.51 -13.72
CA LEU A 112 -4.52 0.07 -12.71
C LEU A 112 -4.90 -1.34 -12.23
N ASP A 113 -4.01 -1.98 -11.51
CA ASP A 113 -4.24 -3.30 -10.90
C ASP A 113 -5.01 -3.15 -9.58
N ILE A 114 -6.26 -2.66 -9.70
CA ILE A 114 -7.18 -2.39 -8.59
C ILE A 114 -8.49 -3.12 -8.88
N GLU A 115 -8.99 -3.88 -7.93
CA GLU A 115 -10.33 -4.46 -8.03
C GLU A 115 -11.39 -3.36 -7.87
N MET A 116 -12.26 -3.19 -8.86
CA MET A 116 -13.32 -2.18 -8.84
C MET A 116 -14.67 -2.87 -8.76
N LYS A 117 -15.43 -2.65 -7.69
CA LYS A 117 -16.74 -3.28 -7.46
C LYS A 117 -17.83 -2.25 -7.21
N ALA A 118 -19.05 -2.58 -7.64
CA ALA A 118 -20.24 -1.76 -7.38
C ALA A 118 -21.38 -2.63 -6.83
N CYS A 119 -22.07 -2.11 -5.83
CA CYS A 119 -23.21 -2.78 -5.19
C CYS A 119 -24.37 -2.90 -6.16
N GLU A 120 -24.80 -4.15 -6.48
CA GLU A 120 -25.93 -4.44 -7.36
C GLU A 120 -27.25 -3.82 -6.87
N GLU A 121 -27.51 -3.92 -5.56
CA GLU A 121 -28.74 -3.38 -4.97
C GLU A 121 -28.77 -1.84 -5.08
N SER A 122 -27.63 -1.19 -4.94
CA SER A 122 -27.52 0.26 -5.11
C SER A 122 -27.67 0.68 -6.57
N LEU A 123 -27.04 -0.04 -7.50
CA LEU A 123 -27.21 0.19 -8.93
C LEU A 123 -28.67 0.06 -9.35
N ALA A 124 -29.36 -1.01 -8.88
CA ALA A 124 -30.77 -1.24 -9.15
C ALA A 124 -31.66 -0.14 -8.56
N PHE A 125 -31.41 0.27 -7.30
CA PHE A 125 -32.17 1.31 -6.61
C PHE A 125 -32.10 2.67 -7.35
N TYR A 126 -30.88 3.07 -7.75
CA TYR A 126 -30.66 4.33 -8.46
C TYR A 126 -30.90 4.23 -9.97
N LYS A 127 -31.24 3.03 -10.49
CA LYS A 127 -31.43 2.75 -11.92
C LYS A 127 -30.23 3.19 -12.76
N LYS A 128 -29.04 2.84 -12.29
CA LYS A 128 -27.77 3.17 -12.94
C LYS A 128 -27.11 1.91 -13.50
N GLU A 129 -26.49 2.09 -14.66
CA GLU A 129 -25.58 1.11 -15.22
C GLU A 129 -24.19 1.72 -15.15
N PRO A 130 -23.18 0.99 -14.64
CA PRO A 130 -21.81 1.49 -14.65
C PRO A 130 -21.44 1.80 -16.10
N ALA A 131 -20.90 2.98 -16.36
CA ALA A 131 -20.30 3.27 -17.66
C ALA A 131 -19.32 2.13 -17.99
N ALA A 132 -18.98 1.92 -19.28
CA ALA A 132 -18.23 0.75 -19.81
C ALA A 132 -16.83 0.55 -19.17
N PHE A 133 -16.74 0.55 -17.85
CA PHE A 133 -15.55 0.31 -17.04
C PHE A 133 -15.46 -1.14 -16.64
N LYS A 134 -14.26 -1.60 -16.29
CA LYS A 134 -14.05 -2.89 -15.63
C LYS A 134 -14.52 -2.83 -14.15
N ILE A 135 -15.79 -2.50 -13.94
CA ILE A 135 -16.42 -2.49 -12.62
C ILE A 135 -17.31 -3.72 -12.53
N GLN A 136 -17.07 -4.53 -11.52
CA GLN A 136 -17.83 -5.74 -11.29
C GLN A 136 -19.05 -5.44 -10.40
N PRO A 137 -20.28 -5.62 -10.89
CA PRO A 137 -21.45 -5.62 -10.02
C PRO A 137 -21.39 -6.81 -9.07
N VAL A 138 -21.59 -6.56 -7.77
CA VAL A 138 -21.58 -7.60 -6.73
C VAL A 138 -22.66 -7.32 -5.69
N PRO A 139 -23.24 -8.34 -5.02
CA PRO A 139 -24.19 -8.13 -3.95
C PRO A 139 -23.52 -7.49 -2.73
N MET A 140 -24.27 -6.72 -1.92
CA MET A 140 -23.76 -6.07 -0.71
C MET A 140 -23.14 -7.07 0.28
N SER A 141 -23.59 -8.31 0.30
CA SER A 141 -23.03 -9.37 1.13
C SER A 141 -21.56 -9.70 0.76
N GLU A 142 -21.18 -9.57 -0.50
CA GLU A 142 -19.82 -9.74 -0.96
C GLU A 142 -18.95 -8.55 -0.52
N ILE A 143 -19.42 -7.33 -0.73
CA ILE A 143 -18.77 -6.10 -0.24
C ILE A 143 -18.51 -6.20 1.27
N THR A 144 -19.54 -6.60 2.05
CA THR A 144 -19.39 -6.77 3.50
C THR A 144 -18.29 -7.76 3.84
N ARG A 145 -18.22 -8.89 3.14
CA ARG A 145 -17.19 -9.89 3.35
C ARG A 145 -15.79 -9.35 3.04
N ASP A 146 -15.66 -8.56 1.98
CA ASP A 146 -14.38 -7.99 1.57
C ASP A 146 -13.90 -6.91 2.55
N LEU A 147 -14.82 -6.07 3.04
CA LEU A 147 -14.54 -5.12 4.12
C LEU A 147 -14.09 -5.79 5.42
N LEU A 148 -14.70 -6.93 5.79
CA LEU A 148 -14.32 -7.69 6.99
C LEU A 148 -12.95 -8.39 6.86
N LYS A 149 -12.48 -8.64 5.64
CA LYS A 149 -11.17 -9.25 5.35
C LYS A 149 -10.06 -8.23 5.09
N ALA A 150 -10.42 -6.96 4.97
CA ALA A 150 -9.46 -5.91 4.75
C ALA A 150 -8.63 -5.64 6.02
N ASP A 151 -7.33 -5.45 5.86
CA ASP A 151 -6.47 -5.01 6.97
C ASP A 151 -6.67 -3.53 7.25
N ARG A 152 -7.05 -2.78 6.23
CA ARG A 152 -7.37 -1.35 6.34
C ARG A 152 -8.53 -0.99 5.43
N VAL A 153 -9.50 -0.29 5.98
CA VAL A 153 -10.63 0.29 5.23
C VAL A 153 -10.52 1.81 5.28
N ILE A 154 -10.56 2.45 4.12
CA ILE A 154 -10.63 3.90 3.96
C ILE A 154 -12.06 4.23 3.55
N HIS A 155 -12.71 5.05 4.32
CA HIS A 155 -14.06 5.55 4.05
C HIS A 155 -14.02 7.07 3.98
N PRO A 156 -14.10 7.66 2.78
CA PRO A 156 -14.04 9.10 2.60
C PRO A 156 -15.32 9.81 3.03
#